data_3819f6ee4f0401b828ff45176f2b47a1
#
_entry.id   3819f6ee4f0401b828ff45176f2b47a1
#
_cell.length_a   1.000
_cell.length_b   1.000
_cell.length_c   1.000
_cell.angle_alpha   90.00
_cell.angle_beta   90.00
_cell.angle_gamma   90.00
#
_symmetry.space_group_name_H-M   'P 1'
#
loop_
_entity.id
_entity.type
_entity.pdbx_description
1 polymer ?
#
loop_
_entity_poly.entity_id
_entity_poly.type
_entity_poly.pdbx_seq_one_letter_code
_entity_poly.pdbx_strand_id
1 'polypeptide(L)'
;LSSTPLLVAAAILVVYIVLGMLYESYIHPITILSALPSAGVGALLALILLRYDLSVIAMIGVILLIGIVKKNAIMMIDFALQAERIEGKGPREAIHQACLLRFRPIMMTTFAALFGSMPIAFGQGAGSELRRPLGIAIIGGLLVSQWLTLYTTPIIYLYLERLSRWVGRPYRPSRMQEALSDTSRSALAESRHGAE
;
A
#
# COMPACT_ATOMS: atom_id res chain seq x y z
N LEU A 1 20.43 18.65 10.59
CA LEU A 1 18.95 18.51 10.50
C LEU A 1 18.35 19.17 9.25
N SER A 2 19.03 20.12 8.60
CA SER A 2 18.53 20.83 7.41
C SER A 2 18.44 19.94 6.15
N SER A 3 19.26 18.91 6.03
CA SER A 3 19.29 18.01 4.88
C SER A 3 18.31 16.81 4.96
N THR A 4 17.78 16.55 6.14
CA THR A 4 16.86 15.41 6.37
C THR A 4 15.57 15.49 5.55
N PRO A 5 14.86 16.62 5.47
CA PRO A 5 13.65 16.71 4.65
C PRO A 5 13.95 16.56 3.17
N LEU A 6 15.12 16.99 2.71
CA LEU A 6 15.56 16.80 1.33
C LEU A 6 15.79 15.32 1.01
N LEU A 7 16.42 14.57 1.92
CA LEU A 7 16.63 13.13 1.76
C LEU A 7 15.32 12.36 1.74
N VAL A 8 14.38 12.71 2.60
CA VAL A 8 13.03 12.09 2.62
C VAL A 8 12.30 12.40 1.31
N ALA A 9 12.34 13.65 0.84
CA ALA A 9 11.72 14.03 -0.43
C ALA A 9 12.36 13.30 -1.61
N ALA A 10 13.68 13.17 -1.65
CA ALA A 10 14.39 12.42 -2.68
C ALA A 10 14.02 10.92 -2.64
N ALA A 11 13.93 10.33 -1.46
CA ALA A 11 13.51 8.94 -1.30
C ALA A 11 12.06 8.70 -1.81
N ILE A 12 11.14 9.59 -1.48
CA ILE A 12 9.75 9.52 -1.96
C ILE A 12 9.70 9.65 -3.49
N LEU A 13 10.47 10.56 -4.07
CA LEU A 13 10.54 10.77 -5.52
C LEU A 13 11.07 9.52 -6.24
N VAL A 14 12.14 8.92 -5.75
CA VAL A 14 12.70 7.68 -6.31
C VAL A 14 11.69 6.55 -6.25
N VAL A 15 11.01 6.40 -5.12
CA VAL A 15 9.95 5.41 -4.94
C VAL A 15 8.81 5.64 -5.93
N TYR A 16 8.38 6.88 -6.12
CA TYR A 16 7.33 7.24 -7.08
C TYR A 16 7.72 6.84 -8.51
N ILE A 17 8.96 7.13 -8.93
CA ILE A 17 9.47 6.77 -10.26
C ILE A 17 9.49 5.25 -10.44
N VAL A 18 10.03 4.52 -9.47
CA VAL A 18 10.11 3.05 -9.52
C VAL A 18 8.73 2.41 -9.58
N LEU A 19 7.78 2.87 -8.76
CA LEU A 19 6.41 2.39 -8.79
C LEU A 19 5.68 2.76 -10.08
N GLY A 20 5.94 3.95 -10.63
CA GLY A 20 5.39 4.39 -11.91
C GLY A 20 5.83 3.49 -13.06
N MET A 21 7.12 3.11 -13.08
CA MET A 21 7.66 2.16 -14.06
C MET A 21 7.09 0.76 -13.87
N LEU A 22 6.96 0.30 -12.63
CA LEU A 22 6.48 -1.05 -12.32
C LEU A 22 5.00 -1.26 -12.70
N TYR A 23 4.15 -0.27 -12.44
CA TYR A 23 2.71 -0.38 -12.68
C TYR A 23 2.25 0.21 -14.02
N GLU A 24 3.16 0.81 -14.78
CA GLU A 24 2.84 1.50 -16.05
C GLU A 24 1.68 2.49 -15.90
N SER A 25 1.57 3.12 -14.73
CA SER A 25 0.49 4.04 -14.36
C SER A 25 0.99 5.11 -13.41
N TYR A 26 0.48 6.33 -13.57
CA TYR A 26 0.79 7.47 -12.69
C TYR A 26 -0.11 7.53 -11.45
N ILE A 27 -1.24 6.81 -11.47
CA ILE A 27 -2.28 6.91 -10.44
C ILE A 27 -2.02 5.94 -9.28
N HIS A 28 -1.62 4.72 -9.58
CA HIS A 28 -1.36 3.70 -8.56
C HIS A 28 -0.22 4.05 -7.60
N PRO A 29 0.92 4.65 -8.05
CA PRO A 29 1.95 5.14 -7.14
C PRO A 29 1.44 6.19 -6.17
N ILE A 30 0.54 7.09 -6.61
CA ILE A 30 -0.06 8.11 -5.74
C ILE A 30 -0.91 7.46 -4.65
N THR A 31 -1.68 6.42 -5.00
CA THR A 31 -2.48 5.66 -4.02
C THR A 31 -1.59 5.04 -2.95
N ILE A 32 -0.46 4.45 -3.34
CA ILE A 32 0.50 3.84 -2.42
C ILE A 32 1.15 4.90 -1.54
N LEU A 33 1.58 6.02 -2.12
CA LEU A 33 2.23 7.11 -1.39
C LEU A 33 1.28 7.82 -0.44
N SER A 34 -0.03 7.83 -0.71
CA SER A 34 -1.03 8.42 0.19
C SER A 34 -1.14 7.74 1.55
N ALA A 35 -0.65 6.50 1.67
CA ALA A 35 -0.57 5.80 2.95
C ALA A 35 0.60 6.27 3.83
N LEU A 36 1.61 6.97 3.27
CA LEU A 36 2.80 7.39 4.01
C LEU A 36 2.53 8.47 5.08
N PRO A 37 1.73 9.51 4.81
CA PRO A 37 1.42 10.52 5.82
C PRO A 37 0.78 9.94 7.07
N SER A 38 -0.04 8.91 6.93
CA SER A 38 -0.71 8.25 8.06
C SER A 38 0.28 7.57 9.02
N ALA A 39 1.34 6.97 8.47
CA ALA A 39 2.41 6.36 9.25
C ALA A 39 3.22 7.41 10.01
N GLY A 40 3.56 8.50 9.35
CA GLY A 40 4.27 9.63 9.96
C GLY A 40 3.49 10.26 11.11
N VAL A 41 2.21 10.54 10.90
CA VAL A 41 1.32 11.06 11.95
C VAL A 41 1.23 10.10 13.13
N GLY A 42 1.09 8.79 12.87
CA GLY A 42 1.02 7.80 13.94
C GLY A 42 2.30 7.73 14.79
N ALA A 43 3.46 7.79 14.15
CA ALA A 43 4.74 7.78 14.84
C ALA A 43 4.95 9.04 15.68
N LEU A 44 4.65 10.21 15.10
CA LEU A 44 4.75 11.50 15.81
C LEU A 44 3.79 11.57 17.01
N LEU A 45 2.56 11.09 16.82
CA LEU A 45 1.55 11.06 17.87
C LEU A 45 1.99 10.17 19.04
N ALA A 46 2.57 9.01 18.76
CA ALA A 46 3.10 8.13 19.80
C ALA A 46 4.28 8.76 20.56
N LEU A 47 5.20 9.43 19.85
CA LEU A 47 6.32 10.12 20.49
C LEU A 47 5.84 11.27 21.38
N ILE A 48 4.89 12.08 20.92
CA ILE A 48 4.31 13.19 21.70
C ILE A 48 3.58 12.66 22.94
N LEU A 49 2.77 11.62 22.79
CA LEU A 49 1.99 11.04 23.90
C LEU A 49 2.89 10.48 25.01
N LEU A 50 4.02 9.89 24.64
CA LEU A 50 4.99 9.34 25.57
C LEU A 50 6.10 10.33 25.96
N ARG A 51 6.00 11.59 25.51
CA ARG A 51 6.93 12.70 25.83
C ARG A 51 8.39 12.40 25.46
N TYR A 52 8.59 11.75 24.32
CA TYR A 52 9.93 11.58 23.75
C TYR A 52 10.20 12.64 22.68
N ASP A 53 11.42 13.20 22.73
CA ASP A 53 11.87 14.16 21.73
C ASP A 53 12.12 13.49 20.38
N LEU A 54 11.97 14.25 19.32
CA LEU A 54 12.24 13.83 17.95
C LEU A 54 13.76 13.74 17.72
N SER A 55 14.36 12.68 18.23
CA SER A 55 15.79 12.42 18.07
C SER A 55 16.10 11.87 16.67
N VAL A 56 17.39 11.89 16.28
CA VAL A 56 17.85 11.28 15.02
C VAL A 56 17.45 9.80 14.96
N ILE A 57 17.48 9.10 16.10
CA ILE A 57 17.11 7.69 16.20
C ILE A 57 15.60 7.49 16.01
N ALA A 58 14.77 8.39 16.54
CA ALA A 58 13.34 8.38 16.27
C ALA A 58 13.04 8.60 14.78
N MET A 59 13.79 9.47 14.09
CA MET A 59 13.67 9.68 12.66
C MET A 59 14.03 8.43 11.84
N ILE A 60 15.06 7.70 12.23
CA ILE A 60 15.39 6.39 11.64
C ILE A 60 14.20 5.43 11.79
N GLY A 61 13.54 5.44 12.97
CA GLY A 61 12.31 4.67 13.21
C GLY A 61 11.18 5.02 12.25
N VAL A 62 10.96 6.30 12.01
CA VAL A 62 9.95 6.77 11.04
C VAL A 62 10.26 6.33 9.62
N ILE A 63 11.52 6.42 9.19
CA ILE A 63 11.95 5.97 7.84
C ILE A 63 11.73 4.46 7.69
N LEU A 64 12.10 3.67 8.70
CA LEU A 64 11.90 2.23 8.71
C LEU A 64 10.41 1.87 8.68
N LEU A 65 9.59 2.58 9.45
CA LEU A 65 8.14 2.45 9.45
C LEU A 65 7.53 2.73 8.07
N ILE A 66 7.97 3.77 7.38
CA ILE A 66 7.57 4.09 6.01
C ILE A 66 7.82 2.88 5.08
N GLY A 67 8.95 2.23 5.21
CA GLY A 67 9.27 1.02 4.44
C GLY A 67 8.29 -0.13 4.67
N ILE A 68 7.92 -0.40 5.92
CA ILE A 68 6.97 -1.46 6.29
C ILE A 68 5.56 -1.16 5.78
N VAL A 69 5.08 0.06 6.03
CA VAL A 69 3.73 0.49 5.62
C VAL A 69 3.58 0.47 4.11
N LYS A 70 4.59 0.97 3.39
CA LYS A 70 4.61 0.96 1.93
C LYS A 70 4.51 -0.47 1.38
N LYS A 71 5.23 -1.42 1.96
CA LYS A 71 5.15 -2.83 1.57
C LYS A 71 3.71 -3.36 1.66
N ASN A 72 3.01 -3.06 2.74
CA ASN A 72 1.64 -3.51 2.95
C ASN A 72 0.68 -2.89 1.92
N ALA A 73 0.80 -1.60 1.65
CA ALA A 73 0.01 -0.89 0.64
C ALA A 73 0.26 -1.43 -0.78
N ILE A 74 1.52 -1.63 -1.15
CA ILE A 74 1.92 -2.22 -2.45
C ILE A 74 1.28 -3.59 -2.62
N MET A 75 1.39 -4.46 -1.63
CA MET A 75 0.86 -5.83 -1.70
C MET A 75 -0.65 -5.86 -1.88
N MET A 76 -1.38 -4.93 -1.27
CA MET A 76 -2.84 -4.82 -1.40
C MET A 76 -3.24 -4.35 -2.79
N ILE A 77 -2.60 -3.29 -3.30
CA ILE A 77 -2.92 -2.71 -4.60
C ILE A 77 -2.51 -3.63 -5.74
N ASP A 78 -1.34 -4.28 -5.63
CA ASP A 78 -0.86 -5.24 -6.63
C ASP A 78 -1.86 -6.38 -6.82
N PHE A 79 -2.39 -6.93 -5.73
CA PHE A 79 -3.41 -7.95 -5.80
C PHE A 79 -4.74 -7.44 -6.37
N ALA A 80 -5.16 -6.22 -6.03
CA ALA A 80 -6.36 -5.61 -6.60
C ALA A 80 -6.23 -5.42 -8.11
N LEU A 81 -5.09 -4.95 -8.58
CA LEU A 81 -4.79 -4.80 -10.00
C LEU A 81 -4.73 -6.14 -10.73
N GLN A 82 -4.19 -7.16 -10.08
CA GLN A 82 -4.16 -8.51 -10.64
C GLN A 82 -5.58 -9.07 -10.81
N ALA A 83 -6.45 -8.90 -9.80
CA ALA A 83 -7.85 -9.31 -9.88
C ALA A 83 -8.61 -8.53 -10.96
N GLU A 84 -8.33 -7.24 -11.14
CA GLU A 84 -8.94 -6.43 -12.18
C GLU A 84 -8.46 -6.81 -13.59
N ARG A 85 -7.14 -7.01 -13.76
CA ARG A 85 -6.54 -7.28 -15.08
C ARG A 85 -6.72 -8.72 -15.55
N ILE A 86 -6.67 -9.70 -14.65
CA ILE A 86 -6.73 -11.15 -15.00
C ILE A 86 -8.15 -11.66 -14.89
N GLU A 87 -8.87 -11.33 -13.80
CA GLU A 87 -10.21 -11.85 -13.55
C GLU A 87 -11.31 -10.98 -14.15
N GLY A 88 -10.98 -9.79 -14.68
CA GLY A 88 -11.93 -8.87 -15.29
C GLY A 88 -12.97 -8.29 -14.31
N LYS A 89 -12.68 -8.30 -13.02
CA LYS A 89 -13.57 -7.79 -11.97
C LYS A 89 -13.60 -6.28 -11.98
N GLY A 90 -14.75 -5.71 -11.59
CA GLY A 90 -14.85 -4.27 -11.38
C GLY A 90 -13.91 -3.80 -10.24
N PRO A 91 -13.43 -2.54 -10.27
CA PRO A 91 -12.47 -2.02 -9.28
C PRO A 91 -12.94 -2.18 -7.83
N ARG A 92 -14.25 -2.01 -7.59
CA ARG A 92 -14.84 -2.15 -6.26
C ARG A 92 -14.78 -3.59 -5.75
N GLU A 93 -15.05 -4.54 -6.62
CA GLU A 93 -15.00 -5.96 -6.29
C GLU A 93 -13.57 -6.44 -6.15
N ALA A 94 -12.67 -6.01 -7.05
CA ALA A 94 -11.26 -6.31 -7.01
C ALA A 94 -10.58 -5.85 -5.70
N ILE A 95 -10.83 -4.61 -5.27
CA ILE A 95 -10.26 -4.10 -4.02
C ILE A 95 -10.87 -4.77 -2.79
N HIS A 96 -12.17 -5.08 -2.80
CA HIS A 96 -12.81 -5.80 -1.71
C HIS A 96 -12.21 -7.21 -1.54
N GLN A 97 -12.03 -7.92 -2.64
CA GLN A 97 -11.38 -9.24 -2.63
C GLN A 97 -9.92 -9.15 -2.18
N ALA A 98 -9.18 -8.13 -2.65
CA ALA A 98 -7.81 -7.88 -2.22
C ALA A 98 -7.72 -7.65 -0.71
N CYS A 99 -8.62 -6.84 -0.15
CA CYS A 99 -8.68 -6.60 1.29
C CYS A 99 -8.94 -7.89 2.08
N LEU A 100 -9.87 -8.74 1.65
CA LEU A 100 -10.20 -9.99 2.35
C LEU A 100 -9.04 -11.00 2.29
N LEU A 101 -8.47 -11.24 1.11
CA LEU A 101 -7.44 -12.26 0.92
C LEU A 101 -6.07 -11.83 1.47
N ARG A 102 -5.76 -10.53 1.41
CA ARG A 102 -4.49 -9.98 1.89
C ARG A 102 -4.51 -9.52 3.34
N PHE A 103 -5.68 -9.48 3.97
CA PHE A 103 -5.80 -9.11 5.39
C PHE A 103 -4.93 -9.97 6.29
N ARG A 104 -5.01 -11.30 6.15
CA ARG A 104 -4.25 -12.24 6.99
C ARG A 104 -2.72 -12.09 6.83
N PRO A 105 -2.12 -12.10 5.61
CA PRO A 105 -0.69 -11.86 5.44
C PRO A 105 -0.22 -10.50 5.98
N ILE A 106 -1.00 -9.44 5.77
CA ILE A 106 -0.67 -8.09 6.24
C ILE A 106 -0.67 -8.05 7.76
N MET A 107 -1.68 -8.64 8.41
CA MET A 107 -1.73 -8.71 9.88
C MET A 107 -0.57 -9.52 10.45
N MET A 108 -0.19 -10.64 9.84
CA MET A 108 0.97 -11.42 10.29
C MET A 108 2.26 -10.61 10.26
N THR A 109 2.53 -9.88 9.18
CA THR A 109 3.74 -9.05 9.07
C THR A 109 3.72 -7.87 10.03
N THR A 110 2.57 -7.27 10.27
CA THR A 110 2.40 -6.16 11.21
C THR A 110 2.62 -6.63 12.64
N PHE A 111 2.03 -7.76 13.04
CA PHE A 111 2.28 -8.34 14.37
C PHE A 111 3.73 -8.77 14.55
N ALA A 112 4.35 -9.36 13.54
CA ALA A 112 5.77 -9.73 13.61
C ALA A 112 6.66 -8.48 13.84
N ALA A 113 6.39 -7.39 13.14
CA ALA A 113 7.11 -6.13 13.32
C ALA A 113 6.81 -5.49 14.69
N LEU A 114 5.56 -5.53 15.18
CA LEU A 114 5.18 -5.07 16.51
C LEU A 114 5.92 -5.81 17.60
N PHE A 115 5.84 -7.14 17.61
CA PHE A 115 6.52 -7.97 18.62
C PHE A 115 8.05 -7.86 18.50
N GLY A 116 8.59 -7.71 17.29
CA GLY A 116 10.03 -7.49 17.06
C GLY A 116 10.52 -6.14 17.59
N SER A 117 9.69 -5.12 17.60
CA SER A 117 10.04 -3.79 18.13
C SER A 117 9.77 -3.64 19.63
N MET A 118 8.98 -4.51 20.25
CA MET A 118 8.70 -4.50 21.69
C MET A 118 9.96 -4.53 22.56
N PRO A 119 10.92 -5.43 22.36
CA PRO A 119 12.12 -5.47 23.19
C PRO A 119 12.96 -4.20 23.06
N ILE A 120 12.88 -3.49 21.92
CA ILE A 120 13.58 -2.22 21.72
C ILE A 120 12.87 -1.10 22.50
N ALA A 121 11.53 -1.10 22.52
CA ALA A 121 10.74 -0.08 23.23
C ALA A 121 10.81 -0.23 24.76
N PHE A 122 10.80 -1.47 25.27
CA PHE A 122 10.79 -1.75 26.71
C PHE A 122 12.14 -2.17 27.25
N GLY A 123 13.18 -2.27 26.41
CA GLY A 123 14.52 -2.67 26.82
C GLY A 123 15.06 -1.81 27.97
N GLN A 124 15.70 -2.48 28.95
CA GLN A 124 16.39 -1.85 30.08
C GLN A 124 17.88 -2.09 29.94
N GLY A 125 18.69 -1.16 30.40
CA GLY A 125 20.15 -1.27 30.39
C GLY A 125 20.84 -0.11 29.68
N ALA A 126 22.17 -0.18 29.58
CA ALA A 126 22.99 0.86 28.97
C ALA A 126 22.59 1.12 27.51
N GLY A 127 22.31 2.38 27.16
CA GLY A 127 21.88 2.79 25.83
C GLY A 127 20.39 2.55 25.50
N SER A 128 19.58 2.10 26.46
CA SER A 128 18.15 1.93 26.27
C SER A 128 17.45 3.27 25.98
N GLU A 129 17.89 4.37 26.62
CA GLU A 129 17.33 5.72 26.42
C GLU A 129 17.41 6.18 24.97
N LEU A 130 18.45 5.81 24.24
CA LEU A 130 18.62 6.14 22.85
C LEU A 130 17.76 5.26 21.92
N ARG A 131 17.51 4.00 22.28
CA ARG A 131 16.77 3.03 21.44
C ARG A 131 15.27 3.04 21.68
N ARG A 132 14.80 3.45 22.86
CA ARG A 132 13.37 3.52 23.19
C ARG A 132 12.56 4.38 22.22
N PRO A 133 12.98 5.60 21.84
CA PRO A 133 12.25 6.41 20.87
C PRO A 133 12.05 5.71 19.52
N LEU A 134 13.03 4.92 19.07
CA LEU A 134 12.95 4.11 17.87
C LEU A 134 11.82 3.08 17.97
N GLY A 135 11.84 2.26 19.04
CA GLY A 135 10.82 1.22 19.25
C GLY A 135 9.42 1.81 19.39
N ILE A 136 9.28 2.90 20.12
CA ILE A 136 8.01 3.60 20.32
C ILE A 136 7.47 4.20 19.03
N ALA A 137 8.32 4.84 18.21
CA ALA A 137 7.92 5.38 16.92
C ALA A 137 7.41 4.27 15.99
N ILE A 138 8.08 3.10 15.98
CA ILE A 138 7.66 1.96 15.15
C ILE A 138 6.32 1.38 15.66
N ILE A 139 6.18 1.12 16.95
CA ILE A 139 4.95 0.53 17.52
C ILE A 139 3.76 1.47 17.30
N GLY A 140 3.89 2.73 17.69
CA GLY A 140 2.81 3.71 17.54
C GLY A 140 2.45 3.97 16.09
N GLY A 141 3.46 4.11 15.24
CA GLY A 141 3.27 4.28 13.82
C GLY A 141 2.61 3.08 13.15
N LEU A 142 3.00 1.85 13.51
CA LEU A 142 2.36 0.65 12.97
C LEU A 142 0.89 0.51 13.40
N LEU A 143 0.57 0.75 14.67
CA LEU A 143 -0.80 0.66 15.16
C LEU A 143 -1.72 1.65 14.44
N VAL A 144 -1.34 2.93 14.41
CA VAL A 144 -2.15 3.99 13.76
C VAL A 144 -2.18 3.78 12.25
N SER A 145 -1.04 3.50 11.65
CA SER A 145 -0.94 3.29 10.22
C SER A 145 -1.72 2.07 9.75
N GLN A 146 -1.72 0.98 10.50
CA GLN A 146 -2.49 -0.22 10.15
C GLN A 146 -3.98 0.07 10.08
N TRP A 147 -4.52 0.78 11.08
CA TRP A 147 -5.90 1.21 11.08
C TRP A 147 -6.24 2.13 9.90
N LEU A 148 -5.44 3.16 9.71
CA LEU A 148 -5.66 4.12 8.64
C LEU A 148 -5.46 3.48 7.25
N THR A 149 -4.43 2.65 7.06
CA THR A 149 -4.15 2.02 5.76
C THR A 149 -5.28 1.08 5.33
N LEU A 150 -5.83 0.29 6.24
CA LEU A 150 -6.96 -0.60 5.93
C LEU A 150 -8.21 0.17 5.47
N TYR A 151 -8.41 1.39 5.97
CA TYR A 151 -9.53 2.24 5.56
C TYR A 151 -9.19 3.14 4.37
N THR A 152 -8.06 3.80 4.43
CA THR A 152 -7.68 4.85 3.48
C THR A 152 -7.28 4.28 2.12
N THR A 153 -6.55 3.17 2.10
CA THR A 153 -6.06 2.59 0.83
C THR A 153 -7.20 2.16 -0.09
N PRO A 154 -8.22 1.40 0.35
CA PRO A 154 -9.36 1.06 -0.50
C PRO A 154 -10.14 2.27 -0.98
N ILE A 155 -10.34 3.25 -0.11
CA ILE A 155 -11.09 4.47 -0.42
C ILE A 155 -10.36 5.28 -1.49
N ILE A 156 -9.08 5.55 -1.28
CA ILE A 156 -8.26 6.32 -2.24
C ILE A 156 -8.14 5.57 -3.57
N TYR A 157 -7.98 4.24 -3.54
CA TYR A 157 -7.97 3.43 -4.75
C TYR A 157 -9.24 3.64 -5.58
N LEU A 158 -10.41 3.58 -4.96
CA LEU A 158 -11.70 3.78 -5.64
C LEU A 158 -11.89 5.21 -6.16
N TYR A 159 -11.45 6.21 -5.40
CA TYR A 159 -11.53 7.62 -5.84
C TYR A 159 -10.61 7.89 -7.03
N LEU A 160 -9.38 7.41 -6.96
CA LEU A 160 -8.41 7.60 -8.05
C LEU A 160 -8.78 6.81 -9.30
N GLU A 161 -9.35 5.62 -9.14
CA GLU A 161 -9.88 4.84 -10.25
C GLU A 161 -11.09 5.54 -10.91
N ARG A 162 -11.97 6.14 -10.09
CA ARG A 162 -13.08 6.96 -10.60
C ARG A 162 -12.56 8.19 -11.35
N LEU A 163 -11.52 8.83 -10.83
CA LEU A 163 -10.86 9.97 -11.48
C LEU A 163 -10.20 9.55 -12.79
N SER A 164 -9.54 8.39 -12.82
CA SER A 164 -8.91 7.83 -14.02
C SER A 164 -9.92 7.60 -15.14
N ARG A 165 -11.10 7.11 -14.81
CA ARG A 165 -12.20 6.93 -15.78
C ARG A 165 -12.74 8.27 -16.29
N TRP A 166 -12.80 9.28 -15.42
CA TRP A 166 -13.25 10.63 -15.82
C TRP A 166 -12.24 11.33 -16.75
N VAL A 167 -10.95 11.07 -16.59
CA VAL A 167 -9.85 11.59 -17.44
C VAL A 167 -9.73 10.83 -18.79
N GLY A 168 -10.62 9.86 -19.07
CA GLY A 168 -10.76 9.26 -20.39
C GLY A 168 -9.85 8.08 -20.71
N ARG A 169 -9.38 7.33 -19.70
CA ARG A 169 -8.78 6.02 -19.97
C ARG A 169 -9.90 4.98 -20.12
N PRO A 170 -10.14 4.45 -21.34
CA PRO A 170 -11.09 3.36 -21.50
C PRO A 170 -10.59 2.14 -20.73
N TYR A 171 -11.50 1.51 -19.98
CA TYR A 171 -11.30 0.17 -19.44
C TYR A 171 -10.86 -0.75 -20.60
N ARG A 172 -9.64 -1.26 -20.52
CA ARG A 172 -9.15 -2.25 -21.47
C ARG A 172 -9.54 -3.63 -20.91
N PRO A 173 -10.52 -4.33 -21.52
CA PRO A 173 -10.83 -5.69 -21.12
C PRO A 173 -9.56 -6.55 -21.27
N SER A 174 -9.37 -7.47 -20.35
CA SER A 174 -8.21 -8.36 -20.37
C SER A 174 -8.18 -9.12 -21.70
N ARG A 175 -6.98 -9.38 -22.26
CA ARG A 175 -6.79 -10.22 -23.46
C ARG A 175 -7.52 -11.56 -23.36
N MET A 176 -7.74 -12.05 -22.14
CA MET A 176 -8.46 -13.29 -21.87
C MET A 176 -9.97 -13.13 -22.10
N GLN A 177 -10.56 -11.97 -21.80
CA GLN A 177 -11.96 -11.67 -22.12
C GLN A 177 -12.18 -11.46 -23.63
N GLU A 178 -11.22 -10.84 -24.32
CA GLU A 178 -11.23 -10.74 -25.77
C GLU A 178 -11.14 -12.12 -26.43
N ALA A 179 -10.22 -12.97 -25.97
CA ALA A 179 -10.09 -14.35 -26.45
C ALA A 179 -11.34 -15.21 -26.19
N LEU A 180 -11.94 -15.10 -25.01
CA LEU A 180 -13.20 -15.80 -24.68
C LEU A 180 -14.39 -15.27 -25.48
N SER A 181 -14.46 -13.97 -25.73
CA SER A 181 -15.52 -13.38 -26.57
C SER A 181 -15.36 -13.77 -28.04
N ASP A 182 -14.14 -13.88 -28.52
CA ASP A 182 -13.87 -14.33 -29.91
C ASP A 182 -14.16 -15.84 -30.08
N THR A 183 -13.80 -16.65 -29.07
CA THR A 183 -14.12 -18.09 -29.08
C THR A 183 -15.63 -18.33 -29.02
N SER A 184 -16.37 -17.56 -28.22
CA SER A 184 -17.82 -17.67 -28.16
C SER A 184 -18.52 -17.17 -29.42
N ARG A 185 -17.97 -16.12 -30.08
CA ARG A 185 -18.47 -15.62 -31.38
C ARG A 185 -18.21 -16.62 -32.49
N SER A 186 -17.04 -17.24 -32.54
CA SER A 186 -16.74 -18.27 -33.55
C SER A 186 -17.61 -19.51 -33.38
N ALA A 187 -17.84 -19.97 -32.15
CA ALA A 187 -18.74 -21.08 -31.85
C ALA A 187 -20.21 -20.79 -32.26
N LEU A 188 -20.68 -19.57 -32.06
CA LEU A 188 -22.01 -19.14 -32.48
C LEU A 188 -22.13 -18.99 -34.02
N ALA A 189 -21.05 -18.61 -34.70
CA ALA A 189 -21.01 -18.54 -36.16
C ALA A 189 -21.02 -19.94 -36.79
N GLU A 190 -20.29 -20.88 -36.20
CA GLU A 190 -20.28 -22.30 -36.65
C GLU A 190 -21.63 -23.01 -36.45
N SER A 191 -22.32 -22.72 -35.32
CA SER A 191 -23.65 -23.29 -35.05
C SER A 191 -24.74 -22.76 -36.00
N ARG A 192 -24.56 -21.54 -36.55
CA ARG A 192 -25.48 -21.00 -37.57
C ARG A 192 -25.26 -21.57 -38.96
N HIS A 193 -24.02 -21.87 -39.32
CA HIS A 193 -23.70 -22.51 -40.64
C HIS A 193 -24.01 -23.98 -40.70
N GLY A 194 -24.11 -24.68 -39.58
CA GLY A 194 -24.50 -26.12 -39.52
C GLY A 194 -26.00 -26.34 -39.44
N ALA A 195 -26.82 -25.30 -39.41
CA ALA A 195 -28.29 -25.38 -39.34
C ALA A 195 -28.99 -25.02 -40.68
N GLU A 196 -28.23 -24.68 -41.74
CA GLU A 196 -28.66 -24.59 -43.13
C GLU A 196 -28.30 -25.84 -43.92
#